data_ee57d737c3eaffe61090a78976131322
#
_entry.id   ee57d737c3eaffe61090a78976131322
#
_cell.length_a   1.000
_cell.length_b   1.000
_cell.length_c   1.000
_cell.angle_alpha   90.00
_cell.angle_beta   90.00
_cell.angle_gamma   90.00
#
_symmetry.space_group_name_H-M   'P 1'
#
loop_
_entity.id
_entity.type
_entity.pdbx_description
1 polymer ?
#
loop_
_entity_poly.entity_id
_entity_poly.type
_entity_poly.pdbx_seq_one_letter_code
_entity_poly.pdbx_strand_id
1 'polypeptide(L)'
;TGPWSGLSMHPIEHLLYLSGVFLHWVIPSHPIHTCFHLLHAGISPTWGHTGFNRIQVNKFRLDTNYFHYLHHRYFECNYGNLDMPWDHIFGTFHDGSQESKKRMSARLREQRKH
;
A
#
# COMPACT_ATOMS: atom_id res chain seq x y z
N THR A 1 -1.11 -6.54 11.97
CA THR A 1 -0.87 -6.84 10.54
C THR A 1 0.31 -7.79 10.43
N GLY A 2 0.13 -8.90 9.74
CA GLY A 2 1.19 -9.86 9.44
C GLY A 2 1.39 -9.96 7.92
N PRO A 3 2.46 -10.64 7.44
CA PRO A 3 2.73 -10.78 6.02
C PRO A 3 1.54 -11.32 5.20
N TRP A 4 0.76 -12.19 5.78
CA TRP A 4 -0.43 -12.79 5.17
C TRP A 4 -1.62 -11.84 5.05
N SER A 5 -1.66 -10.76 5.85
CA SER A 5 -2.73 -9.77 5.75
C SER A 5 -2.71 -8.99 4.43
N GLY A 6 -1.57 -8.95 3.73
CA GLY A 6 -1.44 -8.37 2.40
C GLY A 6 -2.26 -9.09 1.32
N LEU A 7 -2.57 -10.36 1.54
CA LEU A 7 -3.42 -11.16 0.65
C LEU A 7 -4.86 -11.30 1.15
N SER A 8 -5.17 -10.74 2.32
CA SER A 8 -6.50 -10.76 2.92
C SER A 8 -7.33 -9.58 2.39
N MET A 9 -7.86 -9.73 1.19
CA MET A 9 -8.73 -8.77 0.52
C MET A 9 -10.15 -9.32 0.41
N HIS A 10 -11.11 -8.41 0.16
CA HIS A 10 -12.45 -8.84 -0.21
C HIS A 10 -12.41 -9.72 -1.47
N PRO A 11 -13.20 -10.80 -1.59
CA PRO A 11 -13.14 -11.72 -2.75
C PRO A 11 -13.25 -11.02 -4.11
N ILE A 12 -14.07 -9.98 -4.22
CA ILE A 12 -14.24 -9.20 -5.45
C ILE A 12 -12.96 -8.42 -5.77
N GLU A 13 -12.34 -7.79 -4.77
CA GLU A 13 -11.08 -7.06 -4.94
C GLU A 13 -9.95 -8.02 -5.35
N HIS A 14 -9.92 -9.20 -4.72
CA HIS A 14 -8.95 -10.23 -5.05
C HIS A 14 -9.11 -10.71 -6.51
N LEU A 15 -10.35 -10.93 -6.94
CA LEU A 15 -10.65 -11.30 -8.31
C LEU A 15 -10.19 -10.23 -9.31
N LEU A 16 -10.53 -8.97 -9.05
CA LEU A 16 -10.11 -7.83 -9.89
C LEU A 16 -8.59 -7.69 -9.92
N TYR A 17 -7.94 -7.79 -8.76
CA TYR A 17 -6.49 -7.66 -8.64
C TYR A 17 -5.74 -8.74 -9.44
N LEU A 18 -6.15 -10.00 -9.32
CA LEU A 18 -5.53 -11.11 -10.03
C LEU A 18 -5.95 -11.18 -11.50
N SER A 19 -7.10 -10.61 -11.87
CA SER A 19 -7.58 -10.62 -13.26
C SER A 19 -6.67 -9.88 -14.23
N GLY A 20 -5.80 -9.01 -13.72
CA GLY A 20 -4.78 -8.34 -14.53
C GLY A 20 -3.88 -9.29 -15.31
N VAL A 21 -3.71 -10.52 -14.85
CA VAL A 21 -2.93 -11.55 -15.58
C VAL A 21 -3.57 -11.90 -16.94
N PHE A 22 -4.89 -11.80 -17.09
CA PHE A 22 -5.59 -12.09 -18.35
C PHE A 22 -5.29 -11.09 -19.45
N LEU A 23 -4.75 -9.91 -19.12
CA LEU A 23 -4.25 -8.95 -20.12
C LEU A 23 -3.17 -9.57 -21.02
N HIS A 24 -2.40 -10.53 -20.50
CA HIS A 24 -1.39 -11.24 -21.28
C HIS A 24 -1.96 -12.18 -22.36
N TRP A 25 -3.27 -12.48 -22.30
CA TRP A 25 -3.95 -13.21 -23.38
C TRP A 25 -4.39 -12.30 -24.53
N VAL A 26 -4.70 -11.05 -24.19
CA VAL A 26 -5.13 -10.04 -25.18
C VAL A 26 -3.94 -9.35 -25.82
N ILE A 27 -2.92 -9.04 -25.00
CA ILE A 27 -1.68 -8.41 -25.46
C ILE A 27 -0.63 -9.50 -25.58
N PRO A 28 -0.18 -9.83 -26.82
CA PRO A 28 0.87 -10.83 -27.01
C PRO A 28 2.12 -10.47 -26.22
N SER A 29 2.47 -11.30 -25.27
CA SER A 29 3.62 -11.10 -24.41
C SER A 29 4.36 -12.41 -24.15
N HIS A 30 5.65 -12.31 -23.88
CA HIS A 30 6.45 -13.50 -23.54
C HIS A 30 5.94 -14.14 -22.24
N PRO A 31 5.85 -15.47 -22.11
CA PRO A 31 5.36 -16.16 -20.90
C PRO A 31 6.03 -15.74 -19.59
N ILE A 32 7.28 -15.27 -19.67
CA ILE A 32 8.02 -14.75 -18.51
C ILE A 32 7.33 -13.54 -17.88
N HIS A 33 6.65 -12.71 -18.67
CA HIS A 33 5.92 -11.55 -18.18
C HIS A 33 4.69 -11.99 -17.35
N THR A 34 4.00 -13.03 -17.79
CA THR A 34 2.89 -13.62 -17.05
C THR A 34 3.37 -14.19 -15.71
N CYS A 35 4.46 -14.95 -15.71
CA CYS A 35 5.07 -15.47 -14.49
C CYS A 35 5.51 -14.35 -13.55
N PHE A 36 6.17 -13.32 -14.08
CA PHE A 36 6.57 -12.15 -13.29
C PHE A 36 5.35 -11.42 -12.69
N HIS A 37 4.29 -11.24 -13.47
CA HIS A 37 3.06 -10.60 -13.00
C HIS A 37 2.44 -11.36 -11.83
N LEU A 38 2.31 -12.68 -11.94
CA LEU A 38 1.76 -13.52 -10.86
C LEU A 38 2.63 -13.50 -9.61
N LEU A 39 3.94 -13.63 -9.76
CA LEU A 39 4.89 -13.56 -8.64
C LEU A 39 4.86 -12.19 -7.98
N HIS A 40 4.85 -11.13 -8.76
CA HIS A 40 4.79 -9.76 -8.25
C HIS A 40 3.46 -9.51 -7.52
N ALA A 41 2.34 -9.95 -8.10
CA ALA A 41 1.02 -9.80 -7.48
C ALA A 41 0.90 -10.55 -6.14
N GLY A 42 1.57 -11.69 -5.98
CA GLY A 42 1.60 -12.43 -4.72
C GLY A 42 2.60 -11.88 -3.69
N ILE A 43 3.82 -11.56 -4.14
CA ILE A 43 4.91 -11.19 -3.25
C ILE A 43 4.83 -9.72 -2.81
N SER A 44 4.44 -8.81 -3.69
CA SER A 44 4.44 -7.37 -3.41
C SER A 44 3.54 -6.98 -2.22
N PRO A 45 2.27 -7.44 -2.13
CA PRO A 45 1.45 -7.18 -0.95
C PRO A 45 2.02 -7.80 0.31
N THR A 46 2.52 -9.03 0.22
CA THR A 46 3.13 -9.73 1.35
C THR A 46 4.35 -8.98 1.89
N TRP A 47 5.21 -8.48 0.98
CA TRP A 47 6.38 -7.66 1.34
C TRP A 47 5.97 -6.36 2.06
N GLY A 48 4.94 -5.66 1.58
CA GLY A 48 4.41 -4.44 2.20
C GLY A 48 3.94 -4.63 3.65
N HIS A 49 3.60 -5.86 4.04
CA HIS A 49 3.10 -6.21 5.37
C HIS A 49 4.12 -6.91 6.27
N THR A 50 5.37 -7.04 5.86
CA THR A 50 6.42 -7.72 6.67
C THR A 50 6.85 -6.92 7.89
N GLY A 51 6.54 -5.61 7.96
CA GLY A 51 6.97 -4.74 9.05
C GLY A 51 8.43 -4.34 9.00
N PHE A 52 9.18 -4.72 7.97
CA PHE A 52 10.55 -4.25 7.76
C PHE A 52 10.54 -2.78 7.34
N ASN A 53 10.88 -1.90 8.27
CA ASN A 53 10.78 -0.45 8.08
C ASN A 53 12.00 0.21 7.43
N ARG A 54 13.07 -0.53 7.17
CA ARG A 54 14.32 0.10 6.72
C ARG A 54 15.06 -0.77 5.72
N ILE A 55 14.94 -0.43 4.46
CA ILE A 55 16.02 -0.69 3.51
C ILE A 55 16.76 0.63 3.34
N GLN A 56 17.89 0.76 4.03
CA GLN A 56 18.77 1.89 3.86
C GLN A 56 19.79 1.52 2.79
N VAL A 57 19.54 1.94 1.56
CA VAL A 57 20.51 1.83 0.48
C VAL A 57 21.11 3.20 0.30
N ASN A 58 22.34 3.37 0.83
CA ASN A 58 23.11 4.59 0.75
C ASN A 58 22.41 5.80 1.44
N LYS A 59 22.19 6.91 0.76
CA LYS A 59 21.47 8.09 1.27
C LYS A 59 19.96 8.06 1.03
N PHE A 60 19.43 7.02 0.40
CA PHE A 60 18.02 6.89 0.08
C PHE A 60 17.28 6.09 1.16
N ARG A 61 16.33 6.73 1.85
CA ARG A 61 15.42 6.08 2.80
C ARG A 61 14.15 5.68 2.06
N LEU A 62 13.92 4.40 1.90
CA LEU A 62 12.66 3.86 1.43
C LEU A 62 11.85 3.35 2.64
N ASP A 63 11.13 4.25 3.26
CA ASP A 63 10.25 3.95 4.41
C ASP A 63 8.83 3.51 3.94
N THR A 64 8.72 2.80 2.81
CA THR A 64 7.46 2.41 2.16
C THR A 64 6.52 1.64 3.08
N ASN A 65 7.04 0.67 3.81
CA ASN A 65 6.25 -0.21 4.67
C ASN A 65 5.68 0.52 5.89
N TYR A 66 6.38 1.53 6.40
CA TYR A 66 5.90 2.31 7.53
C TYR A 66 4.69 3.19 7.15
N PHE A 67 4.71 3.80 5.97
CA PHE A 67 3.57 4.60 5.49
C PHE A 67 2.34 3.71 5.23
N HIS A 68 2.54 2.53 4.68
CA HIS A 68 1.49 1.55 4.50
C HIS A 68 0.94 1.02 5.84
N TYR A 69 1.80 0.80 6.83
CA TYR A 69 1.39 0.49 8.19
C TYR A 69 0.52 1.60 8.81
N LEU A 70 0.87 2.87 8.61
CA LEU A 70 0.07 3.99 9.09
C LEU A 70 -1.31 4.03 8.40
N HIS A 71 -1.37 3.70 7.10
CA HIS A 71 -2.61 3.55 6.38
C HIS A 71 -3.52 2.51 7.05
N HIS A 72 -3.03 1.30 7.28
CA HIS A 72 -3.80 0.25 7.96
C HIS A 72 -4.19 0.61 9.41
N ARG A 73 -3.42 1.45 10.05
CA ARG A 73 -3.73 1.89 11.43
C ARG A 73 -4.84 2.93 11.49
N TYR A 74 -4.88 3.85 10.55
CA TYR A 74 -5.79 5.01 10.56
C TYR A 74 -6.85 4.97 9.48
N PHE A 75 -6.64 4.28 8.40
CA PHE A 75 -7.46 4.16 7.18
C PHE A 75 -7.75 5.46 6.42
N GLU A 76 -7.47 6.61 6.99
CA GLU A 76 -7.75 7.94 6.45
C GLU A 76 -6.51 8.68 5.96
N CYS A 77 -5.38 7.98 5.78
CA CYS A 77 -4.12 8.57 5.34
C CYS A 77 -3.29 7.59 4.51
N ASN A 78 -2.32 8.12 3.78
CA ASN A 78 -1.33 7.36 3.02
C ASN A 78 -1.96 6.32 2.08
N TYR A 79 -2.92 6.76 1.26
CA TYR A 79 -3.61 5.90 0.28
C TYR A 79 -2.73 5.51 -0.90
N GLY A 80 -1.74 6.37 -1.23
CA GLY A 80 -0.80 6.15 -2.32
C GLY A 80 0.46 5.41 -1.89
N ASN A 81 1.17 4.89 -2.87
CA ASN A 81 2.56 4.48 -2.69
C ASN A 81 3.50 5.68 -2.78
N LEU A 82 4.72 5.55 -2.24
CA LEU A 82 5.74 6.59 -2.29
C LEU A 82 6.11 7.05 -3.71
N ASP A 83 5.82 6.23 -4.72
CA ASP A 83 6.12 6.54 -6.11
C ASP A 83 5.24 7.64 -6.71
N MET A 84 4.08 7.92 -6.07
CA MET A 84 3.12 8.92 -6.54
C MET A 84 2.70 9.85 -5.39
N PRO A 85 2.86 11.16 -5.53
CA PRO A 85 2.62 12.13 -4.46
C PRO A 85 1.12 12.44 -4.23
N TRP A 86 0.25 11.45 -4.40
CA TRP A 86 -1.20 11.64 -4.25
C TRP A 86 -1.59 12.14 -2.87
N ASP A 87 -0.98 11.58 -1.83
CA ASP A 87 -1.30 11.97 -0.44
C ASP A 87 -0.90 13.41 -0.13
N HIS A 88 0.14 13.93 -0.77
CA HIS A 88 0.51 15.34 -0.66
C HIS A 88 -0.50 16.24 -1.38
N ILE A 89 -1.00 15.81 -2.55
CA ILE A 89 -1.99 16.56 -3.35
C ILE A 89 -3.32 16.62 -2.62
N PHE A 90 -3.77 15.50 -2.04
CA PHE A 90 -5.06 15.39 -1.35
C PHE A 90 -5.00 15.73 0.15
N GLY A 91 -3.81 16.07 0.68
CA GLY A 91 -3.63 16.40 2.10
C GLY A 91 -3.83 15.22 3.05
N THR A 92 -3.69 14.00 2.56
CA THR A 92 -3.82 12.74 3.32
C THR A 92 -2.49 12.19 3.80
N PHE A 93 -1.39 12.88 3.53
CA PHE A 93 -0.05 12.45 3.92
C PHE A 93 0.15 12.48 5.43
N HIS A 94 0.65 11.39 5.97
CA HIS A 94 0.98 11.20 7.38
C HIS A 94 2.40 10.65 7.53
N ASP A 95 3.29 11.45 8.10
CA ASP A 95 4.72 11.15 8.25
C ASP A 95 5.06 10.36 9.54
N GLY A 96 4.05 10.04 10.37
CA GLY A 96 4.24 9.38 11.66
C GLY A 96 4.64 10.32 12.81
N SER A 97 4.79 11.62 12.57
CA SER A 97 5.11 12.62 13.59
C SER A 97 4.00 12.77 14.62
N GLN A 98 4.33 13.31 15.80
CA GLN A 98 3.35 13.60 16.86
C GLN A 98 2.31 14.62 16.42
N GLU A 99 2.71 15.55 15.57
CA GLU A 99 1.82 16.58 15.03
C GLU A 99 0.81 15.97 14.05
N SER A 100 1.26 15.10 13.13
CA SER A 100 0.38 14.36 12.23
C SER A 100 -0.59 13.44 12.98
N LYS A 101 -0.14 12.79 14.06
CA LYS A 101 -1.00 12.00 14.94
C LYS A 101 -2.10 12.84 15.61
N LYS A 102 -1.77 14.03 16.09
CA LYS A 102 -2.75 14.96 16.68
C LYS A 102 -3.78 15.41 15.66
N ARG A 103 -3.34 15.81 14.45
CA ARG A 103 -4.23 16.18 13.33
C ARG A 103 -5.18 15.05 12.97
N MET A 104 -4.66 13.83 12.84
CA MET A 104 -5.47 12.66 12.51
C MET A 104 -6.49 12.34 13.60
N SER A 105 -6.07 12.38 14.87
CA SER A 105 -6.98 12.14 16.00
C SER A 105 -8.11 13.16 16.09
N ALA A 106 -7.82 14.43 15.78
CA ALA A 106 -8.83 15.48 15.72
C ALA A 106 -9.83 15.21 14.58
N ARG A 107 -9.35 14.88 13.38
CA ARG A 107 -10.17 14.54 12.22
C ARG A 107 -11.11 13.36 12.48
N LEU A 108 -10.59 12.28 13.06
CA LEU A 108 -11.38 11.09 13.41
C LEU A 108 -12.44 11.39 14.50
N ARG A 109 -12.15 12.29 15.45
CA ARG A 109 -13.13 12.72 16.44
C ARG A 109 -14.28 13.52 15.80
N GLU A 110 -13.97 14.31 14.81
CA GLU A 110 -14.96 15.12 14.10
C GLU A 110 -15.89 14.25 13.25
N GLN A 111 -15.34 13.27 12.55
CA GLN A 111 -16.12 12.30 11.76
C GLN A 111 -17.07 11.44 12.63
N ARG A 112 -16.69 11.12 13.85
CA ARG A 112 -17.53 10.35 14.79
C ARG A 112 -18.72 11.14 15.36
N LYS A 113 -18.77 12.44 15.14
CA LYS A 113 -19.88 13.29 15.59
C LYS A 113 -21.02 13.41 14.58
N HIS A 114 -20.76 12.97 13.36
CA HIS A 114 -21.72 12.89 12.24
C HIS A 114 -22.14 11.46 11.97
#